data_1ca143eebaa57710e1696410904e13e0
#
_entry.id   1ca143eebaa57710e1696410904e13e0
#
_cell.length_a   1.000
_cell.length_b   1.000
_cell.length_c   1.000
_cell.angle_alpha   90.00
_cell.angle_beta   90.00
_cell.angle_gamma   90.00
#
_symmetry.space_group_name_H-M   'P 1'
#
loop_
_entity.id
_entity.type
_entity.pdbx_description
1 polymer ?
#
loop_
_entity_poly.entity_id
_entity_poly.type
_entity_poly.pdbx_seq_one_letter_code
_entity_poly.pdbx_strand_id
1 'polypeptide(L)'
;MAKKIAIIGGGIIGCLTAIKLKESGFEVLVVDKHEIGKESSWAGAGILFPLMPWNYEPKVYELCMLASSFYENFSKKLYDLTGIDPEYKKTGMILIPPYEKDDVIKWANLQNLPFKETFYRNSESIYFPTIAQIRSPRLMKSIKLFMEKMEIKIIENMELAEIQDEEGIVRKWPTKNNSSILADYFVITSGAWTSNLKENYKSKIYPVRGQMIQYKASKLKIRNILYSNDFYILQRKDGVIIAGSTIEEVGFDETVTIEKKEALMRKAETLIPDLADVQVENHWAGFRPGTKKNIPFIQKDDNYENVFVNSGHFRYGLTMAPQSAEMLNEILIKSIL
;
A
#
# COMPACT_ATOMS: atom_id res chain seq x y z
N MET A 1 23.21 -6.31 -24.38
CA MET A 1 23.01 -6.74 -22.98
C MET A 1 21.71 -6.12 -22.47
N ALA A 2 20.97 -6.81 -21.64
CA ALA A 2 19.79 -6.25 -21.01
C ALA A 2 20.19 -5.04 -20.11
N LYS A 3 19.39 -3.98 -20.13
CA LYS A 3 19.60 -2.82 -19.26
C LYS A 3 19.32 -3.20 -17.81
N LYS A 4 20.16 -2.71 -16.91
CA LYS A 4 20.07 -2.97 -15.46
C LYS A 4 19.32 -1.84 -14.77
N ILE A 5 18.28 -2.20 -14.02
CA ILE A 5 17.44 -1.26 -13.28
C ILE A 5 17.53 -1.53 -11.78
N ALA A 6 17.84 -0.51 -10.99
CA ALA A 6 17.82 -0.56 -9.54
C ALA A 6 16.52 0.05 -9.00
N ILE A 7 15.73 -0.75 -8.29
CA ILE A 7 14.52 -0.33 -7.57
C ILE A 7 14.93 0.02 -6.14
N ILE A 8 14.69 1.26 -5.72
CA ILE A 8 15.05 1.77 -4.39
C ILE A 8 13.80 1.80 -3.51
N GLY A 9 13.66 0.80 -2.67
CA GLY A 9 12.50 0.53 -1.81
C GLY A 9 11.75 -0.73 -2.19
N GLY A 10 11.73 -1.71 -1.30
CA GLY A 10 11.09 -3.03 -1.44
C GLY A 10 9.70 -3.12 -0.83
N GLY A 11 8.93 -2.02 -0.79
CA GLY A 11 7.51 -2.04 -0.51
C GLY A 11 6.71 -2.64 -1.67
N ILE A 12 5.37 -2.72 -1.52
CA ILE A 12 4.50 -3.31 -2.56
C ILE A 12 4.67 -2.62 -3.92
N ILE A 13 4.86 -1.31 -3.94
CA ILE A 13 5.08 -0.54 -5.17
C ILE A 13 6.37 -0.97 -5.85
N GLY A 14 7.48 -1.03 -5.10
CA GLY A 14 8.77 -1.44 -5.64
C GLY A 14 8.79 -2.89 -6.10
N CYS A 15 8.18 -3.79 -5.33
CA CYS A 15 8.10 -5.21 -5.69
C CYS A 15 7.30 -5.45 -6.97
N LEU A 16 6.11 -4.84 -7.13
CA LEU A 16 5.32 -5.00 -8.35
C LEU A 16 5.99 -4.30 -9.56
N THR A 17 6.61 -3.14 -9.34
CA THR A 17 7.43 -2.49 -10.38
C THR A 17 8.60 -3.38 -10.81
N ALA A 18 9.31 -4.01 -9.87
CA ALA A 18 10.41 -4.92 -10.17
C ALA A 18 9.96 -6.14 -10.98
N ILE A 19 8.84 -6.76 -10.59
CA ILE A 19 8.25 -7.89 -11.30
C ILE A 19 7.88 -7.48 -12.73
N LYS A 20 7.20 -6.35 -12.90
CA LYS A 20 6.78 -5.87 -14.23
C LYS A 20 7.96 -5.57 -15.14
N LEU A 21 9.00 -4.90 -14.64
CA LEU A 21 10.21 -4.60 -15.39
C LEU A 21 10.99 -5.88 -15.75
N LYS A 22 11.04 -6.87 -14.87
CA LYS A 22 11.63 -8.18 -15.16
C LYS A 22 10.86 -8.92 -16.26
N GLU A 23 9.52 -8.89 -16.23
CA GLU A 23 8.66 -9.42 -17.29
C GLU A 23 8.88 -8.70 -18.64
N SER A 24 9.28 -7.43 -18.62
CA SER A 24 9.64 -6.63 -19.81
C SER A 24 11.08 -6.86 -20.29
N GLY A 25 11.83 -7.80 -19.70
CA GLY A 25 13.15 -8.23 -20.17
C GLY A 25 14.34 -7.45 -19.58
N PHE A 26 14.14 -6.62 -18.56
CA PHE A 26 15.22 -5.92 -17.87
C PHE A 26 15.93 -6.81 -16.84
N GLU A 27 17.22 -6.52 -16.59
CA GLU A 27 17.90 -7.00 -15.39
C GLU A 27 17.50 -6.12 -14.21
N VAL A 28 16.88 -6.69 -13.17
CA VAL A 28 16.31 -5.92 -12.06
C VAL A 28 16.96 -6.32 -10.74
N LEU A 29 17.31 -5.31 -9.94
CA LEU A 29 17.64 -5.50 -8.53
C LEU A 29 16.76 -4.59 -7.67
N VAL A 30 16.40 -5.07 -6.48
CA VAL A 30 15.66 -4.31 -5.45
C VAL A 30 16.57 -4.09 -4.26
N VAL A 31 16.65 -2.84 -3.80
CA VAL A 31 17.44 -2.45 -2.61
C VAL A 31 16.50 -1.85 -1.58
N ASP A 32 16.54 -2.34 -0.35
CA ASP A 32 15.77 -1.77 0.76
C ASP A 32 16.65 -1.56 2.00
N LYS A 33 16.34 -0.50 2.76
CA LYS A 33 17.00 -0.20 4.03
C LYS A 33 16.71 -1.21 5.13
N HIS A 34 15.58 -1.94 4.98
CA HIS A 34 15.13 -3.01 5.87
C HIS A 34 14.86 -4.29 5.06
N GLU A 35 14.15 -5.23 5.64
CA GLU A 35 13.63 -6.39 4.92
C GLU A 35 12.47 -5.98 3.99
N ILE A 36 12.34 -6.68 2.87
CA ILE A 36 11.27 -6.44 1.89
C ILE A 36 9.89 -6.44 2.56
N GLY A 37 9.14 -5.36 2.32
CA GLY A 37 7.75 -5.22 2.73
C GLY A 37 7.51 -4.87 4.20
N LYS A 38 8.53 -4.60 5.00
CA LYS A 38 8.43 -4.39 6.46
C LYS A 38 7.74 -3.09 6.89
N GLU A 39 7.70 -2.10 6.02
CA GLU A 39 7.18 -0.77 6.36
C GLU A 39 5.65 -0.66 6.10
N SER A 40 5.20 0.40 5.45
CA SER A 40 3.78 0.68 5.15
C SER A 40 3.04 -0.51 4.52
N SER A 41 3.73 -1.30 3.71
CA SER A 41 3.15 -2.45 3.02
C SER A 41 2.82 -3.61 3.96
N TRP A 42 3.54 -3.75 5.08
CA TRP A 42 3.23 -4.70 6.14
C TRP A 42 2.13 -4.17 7.07
N ALA A 43 2.23 -2.89 7.44
CA ALA A 43 1.37 -2.27 8.46
C ALA A 43 -0.09 -2.14 8.04
N GLY A 44 -0.38 -2.07 6.75
CA GLY A 44 -1.72 -1.83 6.23
C GLY A 44 -2.70 -2.99 6.39
N ALA A 45 -3.98 -2.68 6.55
CA ALA A 45 -5.04 -3.68 6.70
C ALA A 45 -5.35 -4.48 5.44
N GLY A 46 -4.86 -4.08 4.28
CA GLY A 46 -5.04 -4.83 3.04
C GLY A 46 -6.45 -4.78 2.46
N ILE A 47 -7.17 -3.71 2.64
CA ILE A 47 -8.45 -3.44 1.97
C ILE A 47 -8.15 -3.04 0.52
N LEU A 48 -8.72 -3.74 -0.45
CA LEU A 48 -8.50 -3.52 -1.89
C LEU A 48 -9.58 -2.60 -2.47
N PHE A 49 -9.71 -1.42 -1.88
CA PHE A 49 -10.64 -0.38 -2.30
C PHE A 49 -10.22 0.97 -1.72
N PRO A 50 -10.26 2.08 -2.48
CA PRO A 50 -10.08 3.40 -1.92
C PRO A 50 -11.32 3.77 -1.09
N LEU A 51 -11.11 4.04 0.19
CA LEU A 51 -12.19 4.37 1.10
C LEU A 51 -12.71 5.77 0.82
N MET A 52 -14.02 5.94 0.73
CA MET A 52 -14.69 7.21 0.37
C MET A 52 -14.17 7.82 -0.96
N PRO A 53 -14.15 7.06 -2.08
CA PRO A 53 -13.51 7.51 -3.32
C PRO A 53 -14.13 8.76 -3.94
N TRP A 54 -15.38 9.08 -3.62
CA TRP A 54 -16.07 10.31 -4.03
C TRP A 54 -15.48 11.58 -3.39
N ASN A 55 -14.65 11.44 -2.35
CA ASN A 55 -13.96 12.55 -1.69
C ASN A 55 -12.59 12.85 -2.30
N TYR A 56 -12.18 12.12 -3.34
CA TYR A 56 -10.86 12.26 -3.98
C TYR A 56 -10.98 12.71 -5.43
N GLU A 57 -9.85 13.16 -5.97
CA GLU A 57 -9.70 13.36 -7.41
C GLU A 57 -9.95 12.04 -8.16
N PRO A 58 -10.64 12.06 -9.32
CA PRO A 58 -10.93 10.85 -10.10
C PRO A 58 -9.72 9.97 -10.38
N LYS A 59 -8.56 10.58 -10.61
CA LYS A 59 -7.28 9.89 -10.85
C LYS A 59 -6.89 8.92 -9.74
N VAL A 60 -7.28 9.19 -8.49
CA VAL A 60 -7.02 8.28 -7.36
C VAL A 60 -7.78 6.97 -7.53
N TYR A 61 -9.05 7.04 -7.93
CA TYR A 61 -9.86 5.86 -8.18
C TYR A 61 -9.42 5.10 -9.44
N GLU A 62 -9.09 5.82 -10.50
CA GLU A 62 -8.57 5.23 -11.75
C GLU A 62 -7.35 4.35 -11.52
N LEU A 63 -6.42 4.79 -10.67
CA LEU A 63 -5.24 4.00 -10.27
C LEU A 63 -5.59 2.74 -9.46
N CYS A 64 -6.77 2.70 -8.86
CA CYS A 64 -7.23 1.59 -8.03
C CYS A 64 -8.05 0.54 -8.79
N MET A 65 -8.51 0.82 -10.00
CA MET A 65 -9.50 -0.02 -10.71
C MET A 65 -9.02 -1.45 -10.95
N LEU A 66 -7.75 -1.66 -11.24
CA LEU A 66 -7.21 -3.00 -11.52
C LEU A 66 -7.03 -3.89 -10.29
N ALA A 67 -7.06 -3.32 -9.08
CA ALA A 67 -6.63 -4.02 -7.87
C ALA A 67 -7.37 -5.35 -7.63
N SER A 68 -8.70 -5.34 -7.69
CA SER A 68 -9.48 -6.53 -7.31
C SER A 68 -9.22 -7.71 -8.25
N SER A 69 -9.27 -7.50 -9.57
CA SER A 69 -9.02 -8.54 -10.56
C SER A 69 -7.56 -8.99 -10.57
N PHE A 70 -6.63 -8.03 -10.43
CA PHE A 70 -5.20 -8.32 -10.36
C PHE A 70 -4.89 -9.22 -9.15
N TYR A 71 -5.27 -8.82 -7.94
CA TYR A 71 -4.92 -9.58 -6.73
C TYR A 71 -5.65 -10.92 -6.63
N GLU A 72 -6.82 -11.08 -7.21
CA GLU A 72 -7.50 -12.38 -7.29
C GLU A 72 -6.65 -13.41 -8.04
N ASN A 73 -6.15 -13.04 -9.22
CA ASN A 73 -5.32 -13.93 -10.04
C ASN A 73 -3.89 -14.05 -9.50
N PHE A 74 -3.31 -12.93 -9.08
CA PHE A 74 -1.95 -12.90 -8.57
C PHE A 74 -1.80 -13.68 -7.27
N SER A 75 -2.79 -13.65 -6.38
CA SER A 75 -2.79 -14.45 -5.15
C SER A 75 -2.78 -15.95 -5.42
N LYS A 76 -3.51 -16.42 -6.44
CA LYS A 76 -3.45 -17.82 -6.88
C LYS A 76 -2.07 -18.18 -7.40
N LYS A 77 -1.53 -17.35 -8.32
CA LYS A 77 -0.16 -17.53 -8.87
C LYS A 77 0.89 -17.59 -7.76
N LEU A 78 0.79 -16.69 -6.78
CA LEU A 78 1.71 -16.66 -5.64
C LEU A 78 1.60 -17.92 -4.80
N TYR A 79 0.39 -18.37 -4.48
CA TYR A 79 0.17 -19.60 -3.71
C TYR A 79 0.75 -20.82 -4.43
N ASP A 80 0.44 -20.98 -5.71
CA ASP A 80 0.91 -22.11 -6.52
C ASP A 80 2.45 -22.18 -6.60
N LEU A 81 3.09 -21.02 -6.71
CA LEU A 81 4.55 -20.95 -6.86
C LEU A 81 5.31 -20.93 -5.53
N THR A 82 4.73 -20.41 -4.45
CA THR A 82 5.46 -20.19 -3.19
C THR A 82 4.95 -21.00 -2.01
N GLY A 83 3.76 -21.61 -2.12
CA GLY A 83 3.09 -22.31 -1.03
C GLY A 83 2.50 -21.36 0.04
N ILE A 84 2.62 -20.03 -0.12
CA ILE A 84 2.10 -19.05 0.83
C ILE A 84 0.81 -18.45 0.29
N ASP A 85 -0.34 -18.73 0.93
CA ASP A 85 -1.63 -18.11 0.61
C ASP A 85 -1.64 -16.65 1.12
N PRO A 86 -1.74 -15.64 0.23
CA PRO A 86 -1.90 -14.23 0.64
C PRO A 86 -3.25 -13.93 1.31
N GLU A 87 -4.14 -14.90 1.43
CA GLU A 87 -5.49 -14.78 1.99
C GLU A 87 -6.35 -13.72 1.30
N TYR A 88 -6.29 -13.67 -0.04
CA TYR A 88 -7.25 -12.86 -0.81
C TYR A 88 -8.68 -13.37 -0.60
N LYS A 89 -9.59 -12.44 -0.30
CA LYS A 89 -11.01 -12.79 -0.11
C LYS A 89 -11.92 -11.62 -0.45
N LYS A 90 -12.91 -11.85 -1.32
CA LYS A 90 -14.06 -10.96 -1.51
C LYS A 90 -15.00 -11.10 -0.31
N THR A 91 -14.90 -10.19 0.64
CA THR A 91 -15.75 -10.17 1.84
C THR A 91 -16.89 -9.17 1.73
N GLY A 92 -16.83 -8.29 0.74
CA GLY A 92 -17.65 -7.10 0.72
C GLY A 92 -17.35 -6.14 1.85
N MET A 93 -17.89 -4.93 1.75
CA MET A 93 -17.77 -3.87 2.75
C MET A 93 -19.14 -3.27 3.06
N ILE A 94 -19.42 -3.07 4.33
CA ILE A 94 -20.58 -2.30 4.79
C ILE A 94 -20.08 -0.91 5.17
N LEU A 95 -20.53 0.08 4.41
CA LEU A 95 -20.33 1.50 4.71
C LEU A 95 -21.43 1.94 5.67
N ILE A 96 -21.02 2.30 6.87
CA ILE A 96 -21.88 2.72 8.00
C ILE A 96 -21.78 4.23 8.13
N PRO A 97 -22.85 4.97 8.36
CA PRO A 97 -22.81 6.42 8.53
C PRO A 97 -21.78 6.88 9.59
N PRO A 98 -21.25 8.14 9.48
CA PRO A 98 -21.77 9.23 8.67
C PRO A 98 -21.20 9.28 7.23
N TYR A 99 -22.07 9.52 6.25
CA TYR A 99 -21.76 9.83 4.86
C TYR A 99 -22.99 10.44 4.16
N GLU A 100 -22.78 11.18 3.06
CA GLU A 100 -23.86 11.68 2.23
C GLU A 100 -24.36 10.57 1.29
N LYS A 101 -25.53 10.00 1.57
CA LYS A 101 -26.08 8.82 0.89
C LYS A 101 -26.20 9.02 -0.61
N ASP A 102 -26.72 10.18 -1.03
CA ASP A 102 -26.93 10.47 -2.45
C ASP A 102 -25.63 10.58 -3.22
N ASP A 103 -24.57 11.12 -2.62
CA ASP A 103 -23.24 11.19 -3.23
C ASP A 103 -22.66 9.79 -3.44
N VAL A 104 -22.79 8.90 -2.45
CA VAL A 104 -22.35 7.51 -2.53
C VAL A 104 -23.06 6.78 -3.65
N ILE A 105 -24.39 6.85 -3.70
CA ILE A 105 -25.22 6.16 -4.70
C ILE A 105 -24.91 6.69 -6.10
N LYS A 106 -24.86 8.02 -6.26
CA LYS A 106 -24.53 8.68 -7.53
C LYS A 106 -23.15 8.26 -8.03
N TRP A 107 -22.16 8.27 -7.14
CA TRP A 107 -20.81 7.84 -7.48
C TRP A 107 -20.75 6.36 -7.85
N ALA A 108 -21.37 5.47 -7.07
CA ALA A 108 -21.38 4.02 -7.33
C ALA A 108 -22.03 3.68 -8.68
N ASN A 109 -23.16 4.35 -9.01
CA ASN A 109 -23.81 4.21 -10.30
C ASN A 109 -22.92 4.68 -11.47
N LEU A 110 -22.25 5.84 -11.31
CA LEU A 110 -21.33 6.38 -12.32
C LEU A 110 -20.16 5.41 -12.59
N GLN A 111 -19.68 4.73 -11.56
CA GLN A 111 -18.58 3.76 -11.68
C GLN A 111 -19.04 2.33 -11.99
N ASN A 112 -20.34 2.10 -12.20
CA ASN A 112 -20.92 0.75 -12.35
C ASN A 112 -20.51 -0.22 -11.21
N LEU A 113 -20.33 0.30 -10.00
CA LEU A 113 -19.96 -0.50 -8.82
C LEU A 113 -21.22 -1.08 -8.19
N PRO A 114 -21.36 -2.42 -8.10
CA PRO A 114 -22.52 -3.04 -7.46
C PRO A 114 -22.63 -2.64 -5.99
N PHE A 115 -23.81 -2.22 -5.57
CA PHE A 115 -24.12 -1.93 -4.18
C PHE A 115 -25.54 -2.37 -3.81
N LYS A 116 -25.81 -2.45 -2.50
CA LYS A 116 -27.15 -2.68 -1.95
C LYS A 116 -27.35 -1.81 -0.72
N GLU A 117 -28.48 -1.16 -0.62
CA GLU A 117 -28.92 -0.57 0.64
C GLU A 117 -29.20 -1.69 1.65
N THR A 118 -28.78 -1.49 2.87
CA THR A 118 -28.88 -2.48 3.94
C THR A 118 -28.95 -1.81 5.29
N PHE A 119 -29.06 -2.58 6.35
CA PHE A 119 -28.93 -2.10 7.71
C PHE A 119 -27.73 -2.78 8.37
N TYR A 120 -26.95 -1.99 9.08
CA TYR A 120 -26.00 -2.50 10.05
C TYR A 120 -26.47 -2.09 11.43
N ARG A 121 -26.96 -3.08 12.23
CA ARG A 121 -27.74 -2.80 13.44
C ARG A 121 -28.94 -1.91 13.10
N ASN A 122 -29.03 -0.74 13.73
CA ASN A 122 -30.14 0.20 13.54
C ASN A 122 -29.78 1.35 12.56
N SER A 123 -28.64 1.28 11.87
CA SER A 123 -28.19 2.32 10.96
C SER A 123 -28.41 1.91 9.52
N GLU A 124 -29.09 2.75 8.74
CA GLU A 124 -29.11 2.62 7.27
C GLU A 124 -27.68 2.66 6.75
N SER A 125 -27.31 1.69 5.94
CA SER A 125 -25.95 1.45 5.50
C SER A 125 -25.93 1.03 4.03
N ILE A 126 -24.76 1.06 3.41
CA ILE A 126 -24.58 0.60 2.03
C ILE A 126 -23.60 -0.57 2.01
N TYR A 127 -24.00 -1.66 1.38
CA TYR A 127 -23.18 -2.84 1.20
C TYR A 127 -22.59 -2.89 -0.21
N PHE A 128 -21.28 -2.97 -0.31
CA PHE A 128 -20.51 -3.17 -1.55
C PHE A 128 -19.99 -4.60 -1.63
N PRO A 129 -20.64 -5.50 -2.41
CA PRO A 129 -20.34 -6.95 -2.38
C PRO A 129 -18.98 -7.33 -2.99
N THR A 130 -18.45 -6.51 -3.89
CA THR A 130 -17.23 -6.82 -4.67
C THR A 130 -15.92 -6.44 -3.97
N ILE A 131 -15.99 -5.71 -2.85
CA ILE A 131 -14.79 -5.27 -2.15
C ILE A 131 -14.08 -6.45 -1.49
N ALA A 132 -12.77 -6.51 -1.71
CA ALA A 132 -11.93 -7.58 -1.22
C ALA A 132 -10.93 -7.11 -0.16
N GLN A 133 -10.38 -8.07 0.56
CA GLN A 133 -9.25 -7.89 1.45
C GLN A 133 -8.15 -8.90 1.12
N ILE A 134 -6.92 -8.57 1.50
CA ILE A 134 -5.75 -9.43 1.41
C ILE A 134 -4.90 -9.28 2.67
N ARG A 135 -4.18 -10.32 3.10
CA ARG A 135 -3.33 -10.22 4.30
C ARG A 135 -1.94 -9.72 3.93
N SER A 136 -1.70 -8.42 4.14
CA SER A 136 -0.50 -7.71 3.70
C SER A 136 0.82 -8.38 4.09
N PRO A 137 1.06 -8.86 5.34
CA PRO A 137 2.29 -9.56 5.69
C PRO A 137 2.52 -10.85 4.91
N ARG A 138 1.45 -11.62 4.67
CA ARG A 138 1.53 -12.87 3.90
C ARG A 138 1.76 -12.59 2.41
N LEU A 139 1.10 -11.57 1.89
CA LEU A 139 1.30 -11.10 0.52
C LEU A 139 2.77 -10.69 0.29
N MET A 140 3.33 -9.85 1.15
CA MET A 140 4.73 -9.40 0.98
C MET A 140 5.72 -10.55 1.09
N LYS A 141 5.49 -11.49 1.99
CA LYS A 141 6.31 -12.71 2.11
C LYS A 141 6.25 -13.57 0.85
N SER A 142 5.06 -13.78 0.29
CA SER A 142 4.91 -14.56 -0.95
C SER A 142 5.50 -13.84 -2.17
N ILE A 143 5.37 -12.51 -2.25
CA ILE A 143 5.99 -11.71 -3.31
C ILE A 143 7.52 -11.79 -3.26
N LYS A 144 8.12 -11.70 -2.07
CA LYS A 144 9.59 -11.85 -1.92
C LYS A 144 10.07 -13.17 -2.50
N LEU A 145 9.46 -14.30 -2.10
CA LEU A 145 9.80 -15.62 -2.63
C LEU A 145 9.54 -15.74 -4.14
N PHE A 146 8.50 -15.10 -4.64
CA PHE A 146 8.21 -15.08 -6.07
C PHE A 146 9.28 -14.30 -6.84
N MET A 147 9.73 -13.15 -6.34
CA MET A 147 10.83 -12.38 -6.95
C MET A 147 12.14 -13.15 -6.97
N GLU A 148 12.47 -13.90 -5.91
CA GLU A 148 13.62 -14.79 -5.85
C GLU A 148 13.55 -15.88 -6.96
N LYS A 149 12.38 -16.49 -7.16
CA LYS A 149 12.14 -17.45 -8.25
C LYS A 149 12.25 -16.84 -9.66
N MET A 150 11.96 -15.56 -9.79
CA MET A 150 12.15 -14.78 -11.03
C MET A 150 13.61 -14.33 -11.22
N GLU A 151 14.53 -14.72 -10.34
CA GLU A 151 15.93 -14.29 -10.34
C GLU A 151 16.08 -12.75 -10.27
N ILE A 152 15.17 -12.08 -9.55
CA ILE A 152 15.31 -10.67 -9.20
C ILE A 152 16.25 -10.59 -8.00
N LYS A 153 17.39 -9.90 -8.17
CA LYS A 153 18.34 -9.71 -7.08
C LYS A 153 17.73 -8.82 -5.99
N ILE A 154 17.81 -9.27 -4.74
CA ILE A 154 17.31 -8.52 -3.57
C ILE A 154 18.49 -8.20 -2.66
N ILE A 155 18.60 -6.92 -2.24
CA ILE A 155 19.60 -6.44 -1.28
C ILE A 155 18.82 -5.77 -0.14
N GLU A 156 18.77 -6.44 0.99
CA GLU A 156 18.11 -5.96 2.21
C GLU A 156 19.13 -5.31 3.17
N ASN A 157 18.65 -4.51 4.12
CA ASN A 157 19.44 -3.83 5.14
C ASN A 157 20.53 -2.92 4.55
N MET A 158 20.24 -2.31 3.40
CA MET A 158 21.13 -1.38 2.73
C MET A 158 20.45 -0.04 2.51
N GLU A 159 20.83 0.95 3.33
CA GLU A 159 20.29 2.28 3.24
C GLU A 159 21.08 3.10 2.21
N LEU A 160 20.35 3.70 1.27
CA LEU A 160 20.90 4.58 0.25
C LEU A 160 20.98 6.01 0.80
N ALA A 161 22.04 6.72 0.42
CA ALA A 161 22.21 8.11 0.76
C ALA A 161 21.45 9.02 -0.23
N GLU A 162 21.23 10.26 0.16
CA GLU A 162 20.71 11.29 -0.72
C GLU A 162 21.69 11.55 -1.87
N ILE A 163 21.18 11.65 -3.11
CA ILE A 163 21.98 12.16 -4.23
C ILE A 163 21.89 13.68 -4.25
N GLN A 164 23.05 14.32 -4.46
CA GLN A 164 23.11 15.77 -4.65
C GLN A 164 22.49 16.14 -6.00
N ASP A 165 21.91 17.34 -6.07
CA ASP A 165 21.26 17.86 -7.30
C ASP A 165 22.31 18.24 -8.37
N GLU A 166 22.98 17.22 -8.90
CA GLU A 166 23.73 17.33 -10.16
C GLU A 166 22.78 16.88 -11.28
N GLU A 167 22.65 17.69 -12.32
CA GLU A 167 21.86 17.32 -13.50
C GLU A 167 22.56 16.23 -14.33
N GLY A 168 21.77 15.40 -15.03
CA GLY A 168 22.29 14.46 -16.01
C GLY A 168 22.04 12.99 -15.71
N ILE A 169 23.10 12.16 -15.80
CA ILE A 169 22.99 10.70 -15.70
C ILE A 169 23.63 10.19 -14.41
N VAL A 170 22.84 9.54 -13.56
CA VAL A 170 23.30 8.82 -12.36
C VAL A 170 23.87 7.46 -12.77
N ARG A 171 25.16 7.23 -12.64
CA ARG A 171 25.81 5.94 -12.92
C ARG A 171 25.91 5.04 -11.70
N LYS A 172 25.98 5.64 -10.52
CA LYS A 172 26.08 4.98 -9.22
C LYS A 172 25.28 5.74 -8.17
N TRP A 173 24.52 5.02 -7.35
CA TRP A 173 23.80 5.59 -6.21
C TRP A 173 24.57 5.33 -4.93
N PRO A 174 24.95 6.35 -4.14
CA PRO A 174 25.72 6.14 -2.92
C PRO A 174 24.88 5.48 -1.83
N THR A 175 25.53 4.71 -0.97
CA THR A 175 24.93 4.10 0.21
C THR A 175 25.49 4.74 1.47
N LYS A 176 24.78 4.67 2.59
CA LYS A 176 25.27 5.24 3.87
C LYS A 176 26.50 4.51 4.44
N ASN A 177 26.81 3.31 3.98
CA ASN A 177 28.00 2.56 4.38
C ASN A 177 29.21 2.75 3.44
N ASN A 178 29.26 3.85 2.69
CA ASN A 178 30.34 4.21 1.76
C ASN A 178 30.54 3.25 0.57
N SER A 179 29.54 2.46 0.21
CA SER A 179 29.49 1.71 -1.03
C SER A 179 28.56 2.39 -2.07
N SER A 180 28.27 1.73 -3.18
CA SER A 180 27.34 2.27 -4.17
C SER A 180 26.63 1.17 -4.94
N ILE A 181 25.43 1.47 -5.41
CA ILE A 181 24.65 0.63 -6.32
C ILE A 181 24.89 1.11 -7.75
N LEU A 182 25.30 0.19 -8.62
CA LEU A 182 25.53 0.45 -10.05
C LEU A 182 24.33 -0.06 -10.87
N ALA A 183 23.76 0.80 -11.68
CA ALA A 183 22.69 0.46 -12.61
C ALA A 183 22.64 1.43 -13.79
N ASP A 184 21.98 1.06 -14.89
CA ASP A 184 21.71 1.97 -16.02
C ASP A 184 20.57 2.94 -15.68
N TYR A 185 19.58 2.47 -14.92
CA TYR A 185 18.40 3.24 -14.48
C TYR A 185 18.09 3.00 -13.01
N PHE A 186 17.49 4.01 -12.38
CA PHE A 186 17.07 3.96 -10.97
C PHE A 186 15.60 4.33 -10.84
N VAL A 187 14.86 3.59 -10.03
CA VAL A 187 13.46 3.86 -9.73
C VAL A 187 13.27 4.01 -8.23
N ILE A 188 12.86 5.19 -7.80
CA ILE A 188 12.60 5.50 -6.38
C ILE A 188 11.18 5.06 -6.04
N THR A 189 11.06 4.06 -5.16
CA THR A 189 9.79 3.50 -4.65
C THR A 189 9.77 3.45 -3.12
N SER A 190 10.53 4.35 -2.48
CA SER A 190 10.83 4.36 -1.05
C SER A 190 9.69 4.88 -0.16
N GLY A 191 8.48 5.04 -0.71
CA GLY A 191 7.32 5.47 0.06
C GLY A 191 7.56 6.80 0.80
N ALA A 192 7.29 6.84 2.10
CA ALA A 192 7.47 8.06 2.91
C ALA A 192 8.93 8.55 2.96
N TRP A 193 9.91 7.67 2.73
CA TRP A 193 11.33 8.01 2.74
C TRP A 193 11.87 8.53 1.41
N THR A 194 11.02 8.72 0.40
CA THR A 194 11.42 9.31 -0.89
C THR A 194 12.04 10.71 -0.70
N SER A 195 11.51 11.47 0.25
CA SER A 195 12.04 12.78 0.63
C SER A 195 13.48 12.76 1.18
N ASN A 196 13.95 11.62 1.70
CA ASN A 196 15.29 11.45 2.24
C ASN A 196 16.34 11.09 1.17
N LEU A 197 15.91 10.77 -0.04
CA LEU A 197 16.77 10.35 -1.14
C LEU A 197 17.01 11.48 -2.13
N LYS A 198 16.14 12.49 -2.16
CA LYS A 198 16.20 13.58 -3.12
C LYS A 198 15.47 14.83 -2.64
N GLU A 199 16.19 15.97 -2.66
CA GLU A 199 15.73 17.27 -2.17
C GLU A 199 14.40 17.70 -2.76
N ASN A 200 14.23 17.56 -4.07
CA ASN A 200 13.05 17.98 -4.80
C ASN A 200 11.73 17.32 -4.31
N TYR A 201 11.78 16.23 -3.51
CA TYR A 201 10.60 15.56 -2.94
C TYR A 201 10.36 15.86 -1.46
N LYS A 202 11.25 16.62 -0.78
CA LYS A 202 11.12 16.95 0.66
C LYS A 202 9.81 17.65 1.01
N SER A 203 9.33 18.53 0.13
CA SER A 203 8.05 19.24 0.33
C SER A 203 6.85 18.58 -0.35
N LYS A 204 7.09 17.52 -1.12
CA LYS A 204 6.05 16.89 -1.97
C LYS A 204 5.55 15.56 -1.42
N ILE A 205 6.41 14.82 -0.72
CA ILE A 205 6.08 13.52 -0.11
C ILE A 205 6.50 13.56 1.36
N TYR A 206 5.55 13.30 2.26
CA TYR A 206 5.76 13.40 3.70
C TYR A 206 5.17 12.19 4.44
N PRO A 207 5.75 11.80 5.60
CA PRO A 207 5.23 10.70 6.40
C PRO A 207 3.93 11.07 7.09
N VAL A 208 2.92 10.22 6.97
CA VAL A 208 1.67 10.29 7.72
C VAL A 208 1.52 9.01 8.52
N ARG A 209 1.72 9.12 9.84
CA ARG A 209 1.61 7.97 10.75
C ARG A 209 0.18 7.48 10.85
N GLY A 210 0.02 6.16 10.90
CA GLY A 210 -1.25 5.51 11.22
C GLY A 210 -1.05 4.37 12.18
N GLN A 211 -1.76 4.43 13.33
CA GLN A 211 -1.75 3.37 14.33
C GLN A 211 -2.93 2.43 14.12
N MET A 212 -2.72 1.15 14.43
CA MET A 212 -3.69 0.08 14.27
C MET A 212 -3.61 -0.88 15.44
N ILE A 213 -4.73 -1.51 15.75
CA ILE A 213 -4.84 -2.53 16.80
C ILE A 213 -5.32 -3.87 16.24
N GLN A 214 -4.95 -4.93 16.95
CA GLN A 214 -5.32 -6.30 16.64
C GLN A 214 -5.95 -6.97 17.85
N TYR A 215 -7.05 -7.67 17.62
CA TYR A 215 -7.66 -8.58 18.59
C TYR A 215 -7.55 -10.03 18.08
N LYS A 216 -7.55 -10.97 19.02
CA LYS A 216 -7.74 -12.39 18.72
C LYS A 216 -9.06 -12.86 19.30
N ALA A 217 -10.07 -12.94 18.46
CA ALA A 217 -11.44 -13.25 18.84
C ALA A 217 -12.08 -14.27 17.90
N SER A 218 -11.60 -15.51 17.94
CA SER A 218 -12.04 -16.57 17.05
C SER A 218 -13.53 -16.95 17.20
N LYS A 219 -14.13 -16.63 18.35
CA LYS A 219 -15.57 -16.85 18.60
C LYS A 219 -16.45 -15.82 17.90
N LEU A 220 -15.94 -14.60 17.68
CA LEU A 220 -16.67 -13.58 16.93
C LEU A 220 -16.63 -13.89 15.44
N LYS A 221 -17.71 -13.53 14.73
CA LYS A 221 -17.83 -13.73 13.27
C LYS A 221 -18.15 -12.41 12.58
N ILE A 222 -17.11 -11.76 12.06
CA ILE A 222 -17.23 -10.54 11.27
C ILE A 222 -17.09 -10.94 9.79
N ARG A 223 -18.20 -10.99 9.07
CA ARG A 223 -18.24 -11.50 7.70
C ARG A 223 -17.74 -10.50 6.66
N ASN A 224 -18.00 -9.22 6.90
CA ASN A 224 -17.72 -8.11 5.97
C ASN A 224 -16.71 -7.15 6.57
N ILE A 225 -16.03 -6.38 5.73
CA ILE A 225 -15.32 -5.19 6.18
C ILE A 225 -16.36 -4.20 6.66
N LEU A 226 -16.22 -3.67 7.87
CA LEU A 226 -17.03 -2.59 8.41
C LEU A 226 -16.24 -1.30 8.27
N TYR A 227 -16.85 -0.25 7.71
CA TYR A 227 -16.21 1.05 7.56
C TYR A 227 -17.14 2.17 7.99
N SER A 228 -16.68 3.04 8.85
CA SER A 228 -17.39 4.24 9.33
C SER A 228 -16.39 5.33 9.72
N ASN A 229 -16.57 6.54 9.24
CA ASN A 229 -15.83 7.73 9.67
C ASN A 229 -14.30 7.52 9.77
N ASP A 230 -13.68 7.15 8.66
CA ASP A 230 -12.23 6.87 8.55
C ASP A 230 -11.69 5.72 9.42
N PHE A 231 -12.60 4.94 9.99
CA PHE A 231 -12.28 3.76 10.79
C PHE A 231 -12.84 2.50 10.15
N TYR A 232 -12.09 1.41 10.19
CA TYR A 232 -12.50 0.13 9.65
C TYR A 232 -12.18 -1.02 10.59
N ILE A 233 -12.98 -2.08 10.46
CA ILE A 233 -12.78 -3.38 11.12
C ILE A 233 -12.90 -4.48 10.08
N LEU A 234 -12.01 -5.45 10.13
CA LEU A 234 -12.10 -6.67 9.32
C LEU A 234 -11.57 -7.87 10.09
N GLN A 235 -12.02 -9.06 9.70
CA GLN A 235 -11.57 -10.33 10.30
C GLN A 235 -10.87 -11.20 9.27
N ARG A 236 -9.76 -11.83 9.70
CA ARG A 236 -8.98 -12.81 8.93
C ARG A 236 -9.54 -14.22 9.09
N LYS A 237 -9.07 -15.15 8.25
CA LYS A 237 -9.48 -16.57 8.28
C LYS A 237 -9.22 -17.24 9.64
N ASP A 238 -8.15 -16.86 10.32
CA ASP A 238 -7.71 -17.41 11.62
C ASP A 238 -8.38 -16.76 12.84
N GLY A 239 -9.37 -15.87 12.62
CA GLY A 239 -10.11 -15.19 13.69
C GLY A 239 -9.44 -13.90 14.19
N VAL A 240 -8.28 -13.53 13.66
CA VAL A 240 -7.64 -12.24 13.93
C VAL A 240 -8.52 -11.11 13.40
N ILE A 241 -8.79 -10.12 14.24
CA ILE A 241 -9.53 -8.90 13.89
C ILE A 241 -8.55 -7.74 13.87
N ILE A 242 -8.55 -6.98 12.78
CA ILE A 242 -7.77 -5.77 12.58
C ILE A 242 -8.72 -4.58 12.64
N ALA A 243 -8.37 -3.57 13.44
CA ALA A 243 -9.13 -2.34 13.57
C ALA A 243 -8.21 -1.11 13.46
N GLY A 244 -8.63 -0.10 12.74
CA GLY A 244 -7.84 1.12 12.49
C GLY A 244 -8.51 2.07 11.53
N SER A 245 -7.90 3.21 11.31
CA SER A 245 -6.58 3.63 11.74
C SER A 245 -6.60 5.08 12.20
N THR A 246 -5.51 5.51 12.84
CA THR A 246 -5.28 6.94 13.06
C THR A 246 -4.70 7.62 11.82
N ILE A 247 -4.70 8.94 11.80
CA ILE A 247 -4.03 9.79 10.80
C ILE A 247 -3.31 10.88 11.59
N GLU A 248 -1.97 10.89 11.53
CA GLU A 248 -1.15 11.75 12.39
C GLU A 248 0.05 12.31 11.61
N GLU A 249 0.22 13.63 11.62
CA GLU A 249 1.36 14.32 11.01
C GLU A 249 2.42 14.61 12.07
N VAL A 250 3.23 13.61 12.37
CA VAL A 250 4.25 13.62 13.46
C VAL A 250 5.65 13.31 12.94
N GLY A 251 5.89 13.49 11.64
CA GLY A 251 7.15 13.08 11.02
C GLY A 251 7.34 11.56 11.08
N PHE A 252 8.58 11.13 11.25
CA PHE A 252 8.95 9.71 11.37
C PHE A 252 8.97 9.20 12.83
N ASP A 253 8.11 9.74 13.68
CA ASP A 253 7.94 9.22 15.04
C ASP A 253 7.12 7.91 15.01
N GLU A 254 7.77 6.77 15.31
CA GLU A 254 7.17 5.42 15.32
C GLU A 254 6.42 5.09 16.61
N THR A 255 6.42 5.99 17.59
CA THR A 255 5.85 5.73 18.90
C THR A 255 4.35 5.47 18.83
N VAL A 256 3.91 4.33 19.32
CA VAL A 256 2.49 4.06 19.57
C VAL A 256 2.11 4.58 20.93
N THR A 257 0.90 5.15 21.06
CA THR A 257 0.46 5.78 22.32
C THR A 257 -0.76 5.10 22.91
N ILE A 258 -0.82 5.03 24.24
CA ILE A 258 -1.96 4.46 24.97
C ILE A 258 -3.24 5.20 24.61
N GLU A 259 -3.20 6.53 24.52
CA GLU A 259 -4.34 7.38 24.15
C GLU A 259 -4.96 6.95 22.82
N LYS A 260 -4.12 6.74 21.78
CA LYS A 260 -4.59 6.32 20.45
C LYS A 260 -5.09 4.88 20.45
N LYS A 261 -4.43 3.99 21.21
CA LYS A 261 -4.93 2.62 21.42
C LYS A 261 -6.35 2.62 21.98
N GLU A 262 -6.58 3.35 23.07
CA GLU A 262 -7.90 3.46 23.70
C GLU A 262 -8.95 4.11 22.78
N ALA A 263 -8.55 5.14 22.00
CA ALA A 263 -9.45 5.76 21.02
C ALA A 263 -9.86 4.77 19.92
N LEU A 264 -8.94 3.94 19.42
CA LEU A 264 -9.23 2.87 18.47
C LEU A 264 -10.12 1.79 19.07
N MET A 265 -9.88 1.40 20.33
CA MET A 265 -10.72 0.44 21.05
C MET A 265 -12.17 0.96 21.19
N ARG A 266 -12.36 2.20 21.65
CA ARG A 266 -13.71 2.81 21.76
C ARG A 266 -14.45 2.83 20.41
N LYS A 267 -13.76 3.15 19.31
CA LYS A 267 -14.35 3.07 17.97
C LYS A 267 -14.72 1.63 17.57
N ALA A 268 -13.87 0.67 17.91
CA ALA A 268 -14.14 -0.75 17.64
C ALA A 268 -15.36 -1.26 18.42
N GLU A 269 -15.46 -0.94 19.70
CA GLU A 269 -16.57 -1.27 20.59
C GLU A 269 -17.90 -0.62 20.14
N THR A 270 -17.85 0.61 19.64
CA THR A 270 -19.02 1.28 19.06
C THR A 270 -19.59 0.50 17.87
N LEU A 271 -18.74 -0.02 17.01
CA LEU A 271 -19.16 -0.85 15.88
C LEU A 271 -19.52 -2.28 16.29
N ILE A 272 -18.75 -2.86 17.19
CA ILE A 272 -18.88 -4.25 17.65
C ILE A 272 -18.75 -4.29 19.18
N PRO A 273 -19.84 -4.13 19.96
CA PRO A 273 -19.78 -4.12 21.43
C PRO A 273 -19.14 -5.37 22.05
N ASP A 274 -19.26 -6.51 21.39
CA ASP A 274 -18.62 -7.75 21.88
C ASP A 274 -17.08 -7.67 21.95
N LEU A 275 -16.47 -6.61 21.40
CA LEU A 275 -15.03 -6.36 21.51
C LEU A 275 -14.64 -5.70 22.85
N ALA A 276 -15.59 -5.17 23.62
CA ALA A 276 -15.31 -4.57 24.94
C ALA A 276 -14.62 -5.55 25.91
N ASP A 277 -14.98 -6.84 25.83
CA ASP A 277 -14.42 -7.90 26.68
C ASP A 277 -13.21 -8.62 26.03
N VAL A 278 -12.74 -8.15 24.86
CA VAL A 278 -11.63 -8.78 24.14
C VAL A 278 -10.38 -7.95 24.29
N GLN A 279 -9.32 -8.57 24.79
CA GLN A 279 -8.02 -7.91 24.94
C GLN A 279 -7.38 -7.60 23.57
N VAL A 280 -6.83 -6.40 23.42
CA VAL A 280 -5.96 -6.03 22.30
C VAL A 280 -4.64 -6.78 22.43
N GLU A 281 -4.33 -7.61 21.44
CA GLU A 281 -3.13 -8.46 21.40
C GLU A 281 -1.91 -7.70 20.87
N ASN A 282 -2.11 -6.84 19.83
CA ASN A 282 -1.05 -6.06 19.20
C ASN A 282 -1.49 -4.63 18.91
N HIS A 283 -0.53 -3.71 18.97
CA HIS A 283 -0.67 -2.31 18.62
C HIS A 283 0.59 -1.85 17.89
N TRP A 284 0.46 -1.32 16.70
CA TRP A 284 1.59 -0.89 15.86
C TRP A 284 1.28 0.38 15.08
N ALA A 285 2.32 0.98 14.53
CA ALA A 285 2.25 2.11 13.62
C ALA A 285 2.91 1.81 12.27
N GLY A 286 2.59 2.61 11.27
CA GLY A 286 3.26 2.64 9.97
C GLY A 286 3.12 4.00 9.33
N PHE A 287 4.01 4.32 8.38
CA PHE A 287 4.06 5.62 7.72
C PHE A 287 3.54 5.56 6.30
N ARG A 288 2.46 6.25 6.03
CA ARG A 288 1.93 6.44 4.68
C ARG A 288 2.70 7.55 3.97
N PRO A 289 3.05 7.39 2.70
CA PRO A 289 3.64 8.46 1.89
C PRO A 289 2.58 9.47 1.48
N GLY A 290 2.35 10.50 2.28
CA GLY A 290 1.39 11.58 2.00
C GLY A 290 1.83 12.44 0.83
N THR A 291 0.88 12.88 0.00
CA THR A 291 1.06 13.85 -1.08
C THR A 291 -0.12 14.82 -1.12
N LYS A 292 0.04 15.95 -1.79
CA LYS A 292 -1.08 16.85 -2.07
C LYS A 292 -2.13 16.12 -2.91
N LYS A 293 -3.41 16.14 -2.46
CA LYS A 293 -4.56 15.50 -3.11
C LYS A 293 -4.45 13.96 -3.24
N ASN A 294 -3.53 13.31 -2.53
CA ASN A 294 -3.30 11.85 -2.54
C ASN A 294 -2.96 11.27 -3.93
N ILE A 295 -2.41 12.09 -4.82
CA ILE A 295 -1.96 11.67 -6.15
C ILE A 295 -0.48 11.31 -6.07
N PRO A 296 -0.08 10.09 -6.45
CA PRO A 296 1.31 9.66 -6.44
C PRO A 296 2.11 10.30 -7.59
N PHE A 297 3.43 10.34 -7.41
CA PHE A 297 4.39 10.63 -8.47
C PHE A 297 4.73 9.33 -9.20
N ILE A 298 4.33 9.22 -10.46
CA ILE A 298 4.65 8.10 -11.37
C ILE A 298 5.23 8.75 -12.63
N GLN A 299 6.53 9.00 -12.63
CA GLN A 299 7.15 9.83 -13.65
C GLN A 299 8.67 9.65 -13.73
N LYS A 300 9.27 10.16 -14.81
CA LYS A 300 10.70 10.44 -14.87
C LYS A 300 11.03 11.61 -13.94
N ASP A 301 12.20 11.59 -13.34
CA ASP A 301 12.69 12.72 -12.53
C ASP A 301 13.04 13.92 -13.41
N ASP A 302 12.83 15.14 -12.88
CA ASP A 302 13.01 16.36 -13.65
C ASP A 302 14.49 16.69 -13.91
N ASN A 303 15.43 16.26 -13.02
CA ASN A 303 16.85 16.62 -13.05
C ASN A 303 17.72 15.52 -13.68
N TYR A 304 17.24 14.26 -13.71
CA TYR A 304 18.07 13.15 -14.17
C TYR A 304 17.43 12.40 -15.33
N GLU A 305 18.25 12.05 -16.31
CA GLU A 305 17.78 11.36 -17.50
C GLU A 305 17.37 9.89 -17.26
N ASN A 306 17.97 9.27 -16.22
CA ASN A 306 17.82 7.85 -15.94
C ASN A 306 17.28 7.55 -14.53
N VAL A 307 16.68 8.53 -13.87
CA VAL A 307 15.99 8.36 -12.59
C VAL A 307 14.48 8.51 -12.78
N PHE A 308 13.72 7.64 -12.13
CA PHE A 308 12.26 7.63 -12.14
C PHE A 308 11.74 7.56 -10.72
N VAL A 309 10.50 8.00 -10.52
CA VAL A 309 9.82 7.96 -9.22
C VAL A 309 8.48 7.28 -9.37
N ASN A 310 8.19 6.34 -8.47
CA ASN A 310 6.89 5.71 -8.29
C ASN A 310 6.58 5.66 -6.79
N SER A 311 6.09 6.76 -6.25
CA SER A 311 5.94 6.95 -4.81
C SER A 311 4.85 7.97 -4.46
N GLY A 312 4.46 8.05 -3.17
CA GLY A 312 3.46 9.02 -2.73
C GLY A 312 2.01 8.53 -2.78
N HIS A 313 1.77 7.23 -2.69
CA HIS A 313 0.45 6.59 -2.84
C HIS A 313 -0.45 6.70 -1.61
N PHE A 314 -0.01 7.36 -0.56
CA PHE A 314 -0.75 7.59 0.69
C PHE A 314 -1.41 6.31 1.24
N ARG A 315 -2.75 6.33 1.41
CA ARG A 315 -3.53 5.23 2.02
C ARG A 315 -3.74 4.03 1.08
N TYR A 316 -3.56 4.23 -0.22
CA TYR A 316 -4.01 3.29 -1.25
C TYR A 316 -2.87 2.64 -2.05
N GLY A 317 -1.64 2.68 -1.49
CA GLY A 317 -0.47 2.11 -2.16
C GLY A 317 -0.67 0.65 -2.59
N LEU A 318 -1.25 -0.18 -1.74
CA LEU A 318 -1.56 -1.56 -2.10
C LEU A 318 -2.53 -1.64 -3.30
N THR A 319 -3.59 -0.84 -3.27
CA THR A 319 -4.63 -0.84 -4.30
C THR A 319 -4.15 -0.24 -5.63
N MET A 320 -3.31 0.79 -5.56
CA MET A 320 -2.74 1.44 -6.75
C MET A 320 -1.55 0.69 -7.35
N ALA A 321 -0.90 -0.20 -6.60
CA ALA A 321 0.38 -0.79 -6.98
C ALA A 321 0.38 -1.48 -8.36
N PRO A 322 -0.64 -2.25 -8.76
CA PRO A 322 -0.67 -2.87 -10.09
C PRO A 322 -0.64 -1.85 -11.22
N GLN A 323 -1.52 -0.85 -11.16
CA GLN A 323 -1.62 0.19 -12.19
C GLN A 323 -0.39 1.09 -12.20
N SER A 324 0.15 1.44 -11.04
CA SER A 324 1.36 2.24 -10.91
C SER A 324 2.58 1.55 -11.52
N ALA A 325 2.71 0.23 -11.33
CA ALA A 325 3.80 -0.54 -11.90
C ALA A 325 3.72 -0.60 -13.43
N GLU A 326 2.50 -0.78 -13.98
CA GLU A 326 2.25 -0.76 -15.43
C GLU A 326 2.61 0.59 -16.05
N MET A 327 2.08 1.68 -15.48
CA MET A 327 2.34 3.04 -15.95
C MET A 327 3.83 3.39 -15.91
N LEU A 328 4.54 3.04 -14.82
CA LEU A 328 5.97 3.31 -14.76
C LEU A 328 6.75 2.52 -15.81
N ASN A 329 6.41 1.25 -16.00
CA ASN A 329 7.03 0.41 -17.04
C ASN A 329 6.87 1.05 -18.44
N GLU A 330 5.67 1.54 -18.78
CA GLU A 330 5.43 2.23 -20.04
C GLU A 330 6.28 3.51 -20.18
N ILE A 331 6.34 4.34 -19.13
CA ILE A 331 7.14 5.57 -19.11
C ILE A 331 8.62 5.25 -19.30
N LEU A 332 9.12 4.22 -18.60
CA LEU A 332 10.52 3.83 -18.68
C LEU A 332 10.87 3.28 -20.05
N ILE A 333 10.06 2.39 -20.63
CA ILE A 333 10.29 1.85 -21.98
C ILE A 333 10.32 2.97 -23.01
N LYS A 334 9.37 3.92 -22.98
CA LYS A 334 9.35 5.09 -23.89
C LYS A 334 10.56 6.01 -23.73
N SER A 335 11.21 6.00 -22.57
CA SER A 335 12.40 6.81 -22.31
C SER A 335 13.69 6.14 -22.77
N ILE A 336 13.66 4.83 -23.05
CA ILE A 336 14.82 4.04 -23.51
C ILE A 336 14.84 3.91 -25.04
N LEU A 337 13.66 3.94 -25.66
CA LEU A 337 13.49 3.91 -27.13
C LEU A 337 13.75 5.27 -27.76
#